data_ede3960451266c76dc51f761c216355c
#
_entry.id   ede3960451266c76dc51f761c216355c
#
_cell.length_a   1.000
_cell.length_b   1.000
_cell.length_c   1.000
_cell.angle_alpha   90.00
_cell.angle_beta   90.00
_cell.angle_gamma   90.00
#
_symmetry.space_group_name_H-M   'P 1'
#
loop_
_entity.id
_entity.type
_entity.pdbx_description
1 polymer ?
#
loop_
_entity_poly.entity_id
_entity_poly.type
_entity_poly.pdbx_seq_one_letter_code
_entity_poly.pdbx_strand_id
1 'polypeptide(L)'
;MTSACTSPPSASGWELITDVIQMGRWSPECTGGRWTRGAGPAVGARFVGSNRHGFVRWSTHCTVVAADEPSHFAFDVRESRMRWGFRLEAVDGGTLLTEYRHSRGGPPWYIAWITKVGLLGRNRDGQMIDGMTQTLHAVKTAAAASPSSPRR
;
A
#
# COMPACT_ATOMS: atom_id res chain seq x y z
N MET A 1 9.54 -6.83 -0.64
CA MET A 1 10.45 -6.14 -1.58
C MET A 1 11.01 -4.90 -0.93
N THR A 2 12.27 -4.62 -1.17
CA THR A 2 12.99 -3.50 -0.55
C THR A 2 13.49 -2.57 -1.65
N SER A 3 13.17 -1.30 -1.59
CA SER A 3 13.71 -0.28 -2.49
C SER A 3 14.30 0.86 -1.67
N ALA A 4 15.57 1.20 -1.92
CA ALA A 4 16.21 2.34 -1.28
C ALA A 4 15.76 3.65 -1.96
N CYS A 5 15.21 4.56 -1.19
CA CYS A 5 14.88 5.91 -1.62
C CYS A 5 15.90 6.88 -1.03
N THR A 6 16.58 7.64 -1.87
CA THR A 6 17.55 8.67 -1.45
C THR A 6 16.83 9.96 -1.07
N SER A 7 16.12 9.95 0.05
CA SER A 7 15.56 11.17 0.66
C SER A 7 15.58 10.99 2.17
N PRO A 8 15.84 12.05 2.96
CA PRO A 8 15.80 11.94 4.42
C PRO A 8 14.45 11.38 4.87
N PRO A 9 14.38 10.75 6.06
CA PRO A 9 13.11 10.34 6.66
C PRO A 9 12.27 11.57 6.87
N SER A 10 11.45 11.86 5.88
CA SER A 10 10.65 13.07 5.85
C SER A 10 9.21 12.70 6.18
N ALA A 11 8.53 13.61 6.86
CA ALA A 11 7.07 13.60 6.98
C ALA A 11 6.41 13.29 5.62
N SER A 12 7.04 13.69 4.51
CA SER A 12 6.59 13.38 3.15
C SER A 12 6.53 11.89 2.80
N GLY A 13 7.45 11.06 3.26
CA GLY A 13 7.41 9.60 3.02
C GLY A 13 6.23 8.95 3.76
N TRP A 14 6.01 9.34 5.00
CA TRP A 14 4.88 8.90 5.80
C TRP A 14 3.54 9.31 5.18
N GLU A 15 3.40 10.58 4.81
CA GLU A 15 2.21 11.11 4.16
C GLU A 15 1.87 10.34 2.88
N LEU A 16 2.88 10.03 2.05
CA LEU A 16 2.67 9.30 0.81
C LEU A 16 2.11 7.88 1.03
N ILE A 17 2.66 7.13 1.99
CA ILE A 17 2.22 5.74 2.24
C ILE A 17 0.91 5.65 3.03
N THR A 18 0.51 6.71 3.73
CA THR A 18 -0.72 6.75 4.54
C THR A 18 -1.88 7.47 3.85
N ASP A 19 -1.63 8.17 2.74
CA ASP A 19 -2.68 8.79 1.94
C ASP A 19 -3.45 7.75 1.11
N VAL A 20 -4.42 7.10 1.76
CA VAL A 20 -5.26 6.08 1.12
C VAL A 20 -6.09 6.62 -0.03
N ILE A 21 -6.36 7.93 -0.06
CA ILE A 21 -7.12 8.59 -1.14
C ILE A 21 -6.29 8.61 -2.42
N GLN A 22 -5.00 8.91 -2.29
CA GLN A 22 -4.06 9.01 -3.40
C GLN A 22 -3.39 7.66 -3.76
N MET A 23 -3.71 6.58 -3.05
CA MET A 23 -3.09 5.26 -3.23
C MET A 23 -3.17 4.75 -4.68
N GLY A 24 -4.20 5.17 -5.42
CA GLY A 24 -4.34 4.89 -6.86
C GLY A 24 -3.25 5.50 -7.75
N ARG A 25 -2.46 6.44 -7.23
CA ARG A 25 -1.33 7.04 -8.00
C ARG A 25 -0.10 6.15 -8.01
N TRP A 26 0.02 5.26 -7.03
CA TRP A 26 1.18 4.40 -6.87
C TRP A 26 0.88 2.94 -7.21
N SER A 27 -0.31 2.47 -6.92
CA SER A 27 -0.69 1.07 -7.15
C SER A 27 -1.37 0.88 -8.49
N PRO A 28 -0.94 -0.09 -9.31
CA PRO A 28 -1.51 -0.30 -10.64
C PRO A 28 -2.96 -0.82 -10.63
N GLU A 29 -3.39 -1.47 -9.55
CA GLU A 29 -4.76 -1.98 -9.42
C GLU A 29 -5.65 -1.08 -8.54
N CYS A 30 -5.09 -0.43 -7.53
CA CYS A 30 -5.83 0.48 -6.68
C CYS A 30 -6.18 1.77 -7.44
N THR A 31 -7.43 2.17 -7.44
CA THR A 31 -7.90 3.42 -8.06
C THR A 31 -8.13 4.53 -7.03
N GLY A 32 -7.87 4.26 -5.77
CA GLY A 32 -8.02 5.18 -4.64
C GLY A 32 -8.75 4.54 -3.48
N GLY A 33 -8.94 5.30 -2.43
CA GLY A 33 -9.64 4.84 -1.23
C GLY A 33 -10.36 5.97 -0.51
N ARG A 34 -11.14 5.61 0.49
CA ARG A 34 -11.81 6.57 1.37
C ARG A 34 -11.86 6.02 2.80
N TRP A 35 -11.64 6.90 3.75
CA TRP A 35 -11.84 6.56 5.15
C TRP A 35 -13.32 6.34 5.44
N THR A 36 -13.63 5.28 6.20
CA THR A 36 -15.01 4.93 6.62
C THR A 36 -15.17 4.99 8.12
N ARG A 37 -14.07 4.90 8.86
CA ARG A 37 -14.01 5.10 10.31
C ARG A 37 -12.67 5.69 10.68
N GLY A 38 -12.67 6.83 11.39
CA GLY A 38 -11.48 7.64 11.60
C GLY A 38 -11.19 8.51 10.36
N ALA A 39 -10.30 9.49 10.52
CA ALA A 39 -9.96 10.45 9.46
C ALA A 39 -8.48 10.40 9.06
N GLY A 40 -7.76 9.34 9.42
CA GLY A 40 -6.34 9.23 9.17
C GLY A 40 -5.72 7.92 9.64
N PRO A 41 -4.40 7.80 9.54
CA PRO A 41 -3.66 6.57 9.79
C PRO A 41 -3.51 6.27 11.29
N ALA A 42 -4.59 5.92 11.95
CA ALA A 42 -4.60 5.47 13.35
C ALA A 42 -4.97 3.99 13.45
N VAL A 43 -4.42 3.28 14.43
CA VAL A 43 -4.78 1.87 14.68
C VAL A 43 -6.27 1.76 14.95
N GLY A 44 -6.95 0.83 14.27
CA GLY A 44 -8.40 0.65 14.32
C GLY A 44 -9.19 1.52 13.35
N ALA A 45 -8.58 2.51 12.70
CA ALA A 45 -9.20 3.24 11.60
C ALA A 45 -9.51 2.28 10.44
N ARG A 46 -10.56 2.59 9.67
CA ARG A 46 -11.00 1.77 8.55
C ARG A 46 -11.11 2.58 7.28
N PHE A 47 -10.75 1.97 6.18
CA PHE A 47 -10.93 2.54 4.85
C PHE A 47 -11.41 1.47 3.85
N VAL A 48 -11.99 1.94 2.77
CA VAL A 48 -12.36 1.10 1.63
C VAL A 48 -11.47 1.49 0.46
N GLY A 49 -10.72 0.53 -0.04
CA GLY A 49 -9.96 0.67 -1.28
C GLY A 49 -10.81 0.28 -2.47
N SER A 50 -10.76 1.06 -3.53
CA SER A 50 -11.35 0.76 -4.82
C SER A 50 -10.28 0.21 -5.75
N ASN A 51 -10.58 -0.88 -6.44
CA ASN A 51 -9.61 -1.57 -7.29
C ASN A 51 -10.20 -1.86 -8.66
N ARG A 52 -9.33 -1.96 -9.67
CA ARG A 52 -9.67 -2.32 -11.03
C ARG A 52 -8.59 -3.15 -11.70
N HIS A 53 -9.00 -4.18 -12.40
CA HIS A 53 -8.15 -4.94 -13.31
C HIS A 53 -8.91 -5.21 -14.61
N GLY A 54 -8.51 -4.57 -15.70
CA GLY A 54 -9.28 -4.59 -16.94
C GLY A 54 -10.70 -4.03 -16.74
N PHE A 55 -11.71 -4.84 -17.00
CA PHE A 55 -13.13 -4.50 -16.80
C PHE A 55 -13.66 -4.86 -15.41
N VAL A 56 -12.90 -5.65 -14.63
CA VAL A 56 -13.31 -6.08 -13.30
C VAL A 56 -13.01 -4.99 -12.28
N ARG A 57 -14.02 -4.63 -11.48
CA ARG A 57 -13.90 -3.68 -10.37
C ARG A 57 -14.32 -4.34 -9.08
N TRP A 58 -13.60 -4.06 -8.00
CA TRP A 58 -13.97 -4.54 -6.67
C TRP A 58 -13.52 -3.58 -5.58
N SER A 59 -14.11 -3.73 -4.41
CA SER A 59 -13.72 -2.96 -3.22
C SER A 59 -13.09 -3.88 -2.18
N THR A 60 -12.15 -3.34 -1.43
CA THR A 60 -11.50 -4.01 -0.30
C THR A 60 -11.74 -3.23 0.98
N HIS A 61 -12.13 -3.94 2.05
CA HIS A 61 -12.32 -3.35 3.36
C HIS A 61 -11.06 -3.55 4.20
N CYS A 62 -10.45 -2.43 4.56
CA CYS A 62 -9.17 -2.41 5.24
C CYS A 62 -9.31 -1.87 6.67
N THR A 63 -8.53 -2.44 7.58
CA THR A 63 -8.43 -1.97 8.97
C THR A 63 -6.96 -1.73 9.28
N VAL A 64 -6.63 -0.53 9.74
CA VAL A 64 -5.26 -0.18 10.14
C VAL A 64 -4.90 -0.95 11.40
N VAL A 65 -3.75 -1.61 11.39
CA VAL A 65 -3.24 -2.44 12.48
C VAL A 65 -1.91 -1.95 13.04
N ALA A 66 -1.20 -1.10 12.30
CA ALA A 66 -0.02 -0.38 12.77
C ALA A 66 0.01 1.01 12.14
N ALA A 67 0.35 2.01 12.94
CA ALA A 67 0.48 3.41 12.53
C ALA A 67 1.53 4.09 13.43
N ASP A 68 2.77 3.62 13.34
CA ASP A 68 3.90 4.13 14.12
C ASP A 68 4.64 5.17 13.27
N GLU A 69 4.19 6.42 13.34
CA GLU A 69 4.77 7.53 12.57
C GLU A 69 6.21 7.83 13.03
N PRO A 70 7.14 8.05 12.10
CA PRO A 70 7.04 7.98 10.64
C PRO A 70 7.51 6.63 10.05
N SER A 71 7.56 5.56 10.84
CA SER A 71 8.36 4.36 10.55
C SER A 71 7.57 3.16 10.04
N HIS A 72 6.31 2.99 10.46
CA HIS A 72 5.58 1.77 10.14
C HIS A 72 4.09 1.99 9.99
N PHE A 73 3.55 1.66 8.82
CA PHE A 73 2.12 1.66 8.51
C PHE A 73 1.70 0.28 8.01
N ALA A 74 0.64 -0.30 8.58
CA ALA A 74 0.13 -1.58 8.12
C ALA A 74 -1.40 -1.67 8.28
N PHE A 75 -2.02 -2.42 7.38
CA PHE A 75 -3.46 -2.67 7.38
C PHE A 75 -3.79 -4.09 6.94
N ASP A 76 -4.88 -4.60 7.48
CA ASP A 76 -5.46 -5.88 7.12
C ASP A 76 -6.56 -5.70 6.09
N VAL A 77 -6.53 -6.51 5.03
CA VAL A 77 -7.59 -6.59 4.01
C VAL A 77 -8.50 -7.75 4.34
N ARG A 78 -9.77 -7.46 4.56
CA ARG A 78 -10.77 -8.46 4.98
C ARG A 78 -11.00 -9.55 3.94
N GLU A 79 -11.15 -9.17 2.69
CA GLU A 79 -11.54 -10.06 1.58
C GLU A 79 -10.45 -11.09 1.26
N SER A 80 -9.21 -10.66 1.20
CA SER A 80 -8.08 -11.52 0.86
C SER A 80 -7.41 -12.16 2.08
N ARG A 81 -7.74 -11.70 3.29
CA ARG A 81 -7.04 -12.06 4.55
C ARG A 81 -5.53 -11.80 4.48
N MET A 82 -5.15 -10.81 3.70
CA MET A 82 -3.76 -10.37 3.59
C MET A 82 -3.51 -9.18 4.51
N ARG A 83 -2.32 -9.13 5.07
CA ARG A 83 -1.77 -7.93 5.69
C ARG A 83 -0.80 -7.29 4.72
N TRP A 84 -0.94 -6.00 4.53
CA TRP A 84 -0.03 -5.15 3.79
C TRP A 84 0.63 -4.17 4.74
N GLY A 85 1.90 -3.89 4.54
CA GLY A 85 2.59 -2.93 5.36
C GLY A 85 3.78 -2.30 4.67
N PHE A 86 4.13 -1.12 5.19
CA PHE A 86 5.24 -0.30 4.76
C PHE A 86 6.11 0.02 5.96
N ARG A 87 7.42 -0.11 5.79
CA ARG A 87 8.41 0.33 6.78
C ARG A 87 9.31 1.37 6.16
N LEU A 88 9.60 2.41 6.92
CA LEU A 88 10.48 3.50 6.58
C LEU A 88 11.62 3.51 7.57
N GLU A 89 12.83 3.33 7.09
CA GLU A 89 14.05 3.31 7.92
C GLU A 89 15.00 4.38 7.40
N ALA A 90 15.54 5.17 8.32
CA ALA A 90 16.60 6.12 7.99
C ALA A 90 17.88 5.35 7.66
N VAL A 91 18.48 5.66 6.52
CA VAL A 91 19.77 5.13 6.09
C VAL A 91 20.67 6.27 5.65
N ASP A 92 21.97 6.00 5.55
CA ASP A 92 22.91 7.01 5.06
C ASP A 92 22.51 7.51 3.67
N GLY A 93 22.21 8.81 3.60
CA GLY A 93 21.80 9.47 2.36
C GLY A 93 20.31 9.33 1.99
N GLY A 94 19.45 8.80 2.90
CA GLY A 94 18.03 8.73 2.56
C GLY A 94 17.14 7.92 3.48
N THR A 95 16.06 7.43 2.90
CA THR A 95 15.08 6.55 3.56
C THR A 95 14.95 5.24 2.78
N LEU A 96 15.05 4.14 3.47
CA LEU A 96 14.73 2.83 2.94
C LEU A 96 13.23 2.57 3.14
N LEU A 97 12.49 2.44 2.04
CA LEU A 97 11.11 2.03 2.05
C LEU A 97 11.01 0.53 1.75
N THR A 98 10.44 -0.21 2.67
CA THR A 98 10.15 -1.64 2.52
C THR A 98 8.65 -1.84 2.49
N GLU A 99 8.12 -2.37 1.39
CA GLU A 99 6.76 -2.86 1.29
C GLU A 99 6.75 -4.38 1.52
N TYR A 100 5.85 -4.84 2.38
CA TYR A 100 5.69 -6.26 2.66
C TYR A 100 4.22 -6.67 2.65
N ARG A 101 3.99 -7.94 2.37
CA ARG A 101 2.68 -8.57 2.52
C ARG A 101 2.84 -9.95 3.12
N HIS A 102 1.89 -10.37 3.92
CA HIS A 102 1.79 -11.75 4.37
C HIS A 102 0.34 -12.19 4.53
N SER A 103 0.11 -13.49 4.32
CA SER A 103 -1.20 -14.10 4.52
C SER A 103 -1.48 -14.30 5.99
N ARG A 104 -2.70 -13.98 6.42
CA ARG A 104 -3.23 -14.25 7.76
C ARG A 104 -4.10 -15.51 7.81
N GLY A 105 -4.04 -16.32 6.77
CA GLY A 105 -4.84 -17.50 6.53
C GLY A 105 -5.18 -17.56 5.04
N GLY A 106 -5.50 -18.74 4.52
CA GLY A 106 -5.86 -18.86 3.10
C GLY A 106 -7.01 -17.92 2.70
N PRO A 107 -7.07 -17.49 1.44
CA PRO A 107 -8.19 -16.68 0.97
C PRO A 107 -9.50 -17.46 1.13
N PRO A 108 -10.65 -16.77 1.37
CA PRO A 108 -11.94 -17.42 1.37
C PRO A 108 -12.14 -18.26 0.09
N TRP A 109 -12.83 -19.36 0.18
CA TRP A 109 -13.01 -20.33 -0.93
C TRP A 109 -13.54 -19.68 -2.22
N TYR A 110 -14.41 -18.66 -2.11
CA TYR A 110 -14.95 -17.95 -3.27
C TYR A 110 -13.88 -17.08 -3.96
N ILE A 111 -12.95 -16.47 -3.21
CA ILE A 111 -11.80 -15.73 -3.78
C ILE A 111 -10.85 -16.72 -4.47
N ALA A 112 -10.56 -17.85 -3.83
CA ALA A 112 -9.74 -18.90 -4.42
C ALA A 112 -10.37 -19.42 -5.72
N TRP A 113 -11.70 -19.58 -5.75
CA TRP A 113 -12.45 -20.01 -6.94
C TRP A 113 -12.37 -18.96 -8.07
N ILE A 114 -12.65 -17.68 -7.78
CA ILE A 114 -12.56 -16.58 -8.76
C ILE A 114 -11.14 -16.49 -9.35
N THR A 115 -10.11 -16.67 -8.52
CA THR A 115 -8.72 -16.69 -8.99
C THR A 115 -8.43 -17.93 -9.85
N LYS A 116 -8.94 -19.09 -9.45
CA LYS A 116 -8.73 -20.36 -10.17
C LYS A 116 -9.39 -20.39 -11.56
N VAL A 117 -10.55 -19.74 -11.73
CA VAL A 117 -11.20 -19.61 -13.05
C VAL A 117 -10.56 -18.51 -13.92
N GLY A 118 -9.49 -17.87 -13.46
CA GLY A 118 -8.72 -16.90 -14.23
C GLY A 118 -9.37 -15.52 -14.40
N LEU A 119 -10.44 -15.23 -13.66
CA LEU A 119 -11.17 -13.96 -13.76
C LEU A 119 -10.29 -12.77 -13.31
N LEU A 120 -9.33 -13.00 -12.42
CA LEU A 120 -8.35 -12.02 -11.93
C LEU A 120 -6.92 -12.24 -12.46
N GLY A 121 -6.76 -13.10 -13.49
CA GLY A 121 -5.47 -13.42 -14.09
C GLY A 121 -4.83 -14.70 -13.55
N ARG A 122 -4.12 -15.42 -14.44
CA ARG A 122 -3.52 -16.74 -14.12
C ARG A 122 -2.26 -16.68 -13.26
N ASN A 123 -1.58 -15.53 -13.20
CA ASN A 123 -0.33 -15.34 -12.42
C ASN A 123 -0.49 -14.21 -11.39
N ARG A 124 -1.41 -14.39 -10.47
CA ARG A 124 -1.76 -13.36 -9.47
C ARG A 124 -0.58 -12.96 -8.57
N ASP A 125 0.23 -13.94 -8.17
CA ASP A 125 1.40 -13.67 -7.32
C ASP A 125 2.49 -12.90 -8.08
N GLY A 126 2.76 -13.22 -9.32
CA GLY A 126 3.68 -12.46 -10.18
C GLY A 126 3.18 -11.02 -10.39
N GLN A 127 1.90 -10.85 -10.73
CA GLN A 127 1.29 -9.53 -10.93
C GLN A 127 1.32 -8.68 -9.65
N MET A 128 1.15 -9.28 -8.48
CA MET A 128 1.26 -8.57 -7.20
C MET A 128 2.70 -8.14 -6.90
N ILE A 129 3.71 -8.96 -7.24
CA ILE A 129 5.13 -8.59 -7.09
C ILE A 129 5.49 -7.43 -8.02
N ASP A 130 5.05 -7.49 -9.26
CA ASP A 130 5.24 -6.42 -10.23
C ASP A 130 4.54 -5.12 -9.77
N GLY A 131 3.33 -5.24 -9.22
CA GLY A 131 2.58 -4.13 -8.62
C GLY A 131 3.32 -3.49 -7.45
N MET A 132 3.90 -4.27 -6.55
CA MET A 132 4.73 -3.77 -5.44
C MET A 132 5.96 -3.02 -5.96
N THR A 133 6.63 -3.55 -6.96
CA THR A 133 7.78 -2.89 -7.58
C THR A 133 7.40 -1.54 -8.20
N GLN A 134 6.28 -1.49 -8.92
CA GLN A 134 5.76 -0.24 -9.50
C GLN A 134 5.37 0.77 -8.42
N THR A 135 4.72 0.31 -7.34
CA THR A 135 4.36 1.16 -6.19
C THR A 135 5.60 1.79 -5.57
N LEU A 136 6.63 1.00 -5.29
CA LEU A 136 7.89 1.49 -4.70
C LEU A 136 8.58 2.51 -5.62
N HIS A 137 8.61 2.28 -6.94
CA HIS A 137 9.16 3.23 -7.90
C HIS A 137 8.36 4.54 -7.96
N ALA A 138 7.04 4.46 -7.95
CA ALA A 138 6.18 5.64 -7.98
C ALA A 138 6.31 6.49 -6.71
N VAL A 139 6.34 5.86 -5.53
CA VAL A 139 6.57 6.55 -4.25
C VAL A 139 7.96 7.19 -4.22
N LYS A 140 8.99 6.49 -4.69
CA LYS A 140 10.35 7.03 -4.80
C LYS A 140 10.40 8.29 -5.67
N THR A 141 9.77 8.26 -6.84
CA THR A 141 9.72 9.40 -7.76
C THR A 141 8.97 10.58 -7.14
N ALA A 142 7.84 10.32 -6.48
CA ALA A 142 7.05 11.36 -5.83
C ALA A 142 7.79 11.99 -4.64
N ALA A 143 8.49 11.19 -3.84
CA ALA A 143 9.30 11.68 -2.74
C ALA A 143 10.47 12.55 -3.21
N ALA A 144 11.10 12.18 -4.33
CA ALA A 144 12.18 12.97 -4.93
C ALA A 144 11.69 14.29 -5.57
N ALA A 145 10.44 14.34 -6.02
CA ALA A 145 9.83 15.54 -6.61
C ALA A 145 9.29 16.53 -5.58
N SER A 146 9.13 16.13 -4.33
CA SER A 146 8.69 17.01 -3.25
C SER A 146 9.90 17.81 -2.72
N PRO A 147 10.02 19.14 -2.98
CA PRO A 147 11.11 19.93 -2.45
C PRO A 147 10.98 19.96 -0.93
N SER A 148 12.08 19.65 -0.24
CA SER A 148 12.20 19.84 1.21
C SER A 148 11.94 21.31 1.53
N SER A 149 10.76 21.62 2.05
CA SER A 149 10.45 22.96 2.54
C SER A 149 11.34 23.23 3.76
N PRO A 150 12.22 24.23 3.73
CA PRO A 150 13.03 24.56 4.90
C PRO A 150 12.08 25.04 6.00
N ARG A 151 12.08 24.37 7.14
CA ARG A 151 11.46 24.92 8.35
C ARG A 151 12.15 26.22 8.70
N ARG A 152 11.40 27.30 8.64
CA ARG A 152 11.76 28.56 9.31
C ARG A 152 11.42 28.47 10.79
#